data_556c96ce4555e20341cbd30063b14e3e
#
_entry.id   556c96ce4555e20341cbd30063b14e3e
#
_cell.length_a   1.000
_cell.length_b   1.000
_cell.length_c   1.000
_cell.angle_alpha   90.00
_cell.angle_beta   90.00
_cell.angle_gamma   90.00
#
_symmetry.space_group_name_H-M   'P 1'
#
loop_
_entity.id
_entity.type
_entity.pdbx_description
1 polymer ?
#
loop_
_entity_poly.entity_id
_entity_poly.type
_entity_poly.pdbx_seq_one_letter_code
_entity_poly.pdbx_strand_id
1 'polypeptide(L)'
;MLQAIDLTKRYEDGLLALDHVNFEVKEGEIFCLLGANGAGKTTTINLFLNFIDPTKGQALINDINTAKDPLQARKYVSYVSENVMLYSNFTARQNLDYFAKLGEKDNLTKEDYYDVMKSVGLQEEAFEMKLKNFSKGMRQKLGIAIAITKDATNILLDEPTSGLDPKAAAEFINILARLKEEGKAIFMSTHDIFRARAIADRVGIMKQGRLVMMRTKEEFLEENLEKIYLDYMQEALA
;
A
#
# COMPACT_ATOMS: atom_id res chain seq x y z
N MET A 1 5.05 -0.55 12.25
CA MET A 1 5.85 0.61 11.79
C MET A 1 6.70 0.22 10.58
N LEU A 2 6.84 1.13 9.57
CA LEU A 2 7.72 0.96 8.40
C LEU A 2 8.81 2.04 8.44
N GLN A 3 10.05 1.73 8.05
CA GLN A 3 11.13 2.72 8.00
C GLN A 3 12.00 2.50 6.77
N ALA A 4 12.25 3.57 6.01
CA ALA A 4 13.28 3.66 5.00
C ALA A 4 14.43 4.50 5.56
N ILE A 5 15.63 3.93 5.63
CA ILE A 5 16.81 4.58 6.22
C ILE A 5 17.91 4.62 5.15
N ASP A 6 18.20 5.81 4.65
CA ASP A 6 19.20 6.07 3.61
C ASP A 6 19.04 5.16 2.39
N LEU A 7 17.77 4.85 2.07
CA LEU A 7 17.40 3.82 1.13
C LEU A 7 17.75 4.22 -0.31
N THR A 8 18.68 3.49 -0.91
CA THR A 8 19.21 3.77 -2.25
C THR A 8 19.10 2.52 -3.12
N LYS A 9 18.61 2.67 -4.34
CA LYS A 9 18.56 1.60 -5.34
C LYS A 9 19.09 2.07 -6.69
N ARG A 10 20.18 1.43 -7.12
CA ARG A 10 20.69 1.52 -8.49
C ARG A 10 20.52 0.16 -9.16
N TYR A 11 19.90 0.14 -10.33
CA TYR A 11 19.77 -1.05 -11.15
C TYR A 11 21.04 -1.32 -11.95
N GLU A 12 21.18 -2.53 -12.52
CA GLU A 12 22.36 -2.96 -13.28
C GLU A 12 22.59 -2.13 -14.56
N ASP A 13 21.52 -1.62 -15.16
CA ASP A 13 21.56 -0.71 -16.30
C ASP A 13 22.04 0.72 -15.95
N GLY A 14 22.35 0.97 -14.67
CA GLY A 14 22.83 2.24 -14.16
C GLY A 14 21.73 3.18 -13.66
N LEU A 15 20.45 2.85 -13.85
CA LEU A 15 19.33 3.67 -13.38
C LEU A 15 19.35 3.80 -11.85
N LEU A 16 19.46 5.04 -11.36
CA LEU A 16 19.31 5.38 -9.95
C LEU A 16 17.82 5.59 -9.64
N ALA A 17 17.14 4.53 -9.22
CA ALA A 17 15.71 4.54 -8.99
C ALA A 17 15.31 5.09 -7.62
N LEU A 18 16.20 4.99 -6.61
CA LEU A 18 16.08 5.65 -5.30
C LEU A 18 17.43 6.23 -4.91
N ASP A 19 17.41 7.43 -4.33
CA ASP A 19 18.59 8.18 -3.93
C ASP A 19 18.42 8.74 -2.50
N HIS A 20 19.00 8.03 -1.52
CA HIS A 20 19.02 8.42 -0.10
C HIS A 20 17.64 8.73 0.50
N VAL A 21 16.64 7.90 0.21
CA VAL A 21 15.26 8.08 0.68
C VAL A 21 15.16 7.75 2.18
N ASN A 22 14.57 8.69 2.94
CA ASN A 22 14.37 8.56 4.39
C ASN A 22 12.93 8.91 4.75
N PHE A 23 12.20 7.99 5.36
CA PHE A 23 10.89 8.22 5.98
C PHE A 23 10.52 7.10 6.93
N GLU A 24 9.52 7.33 7.76
CA GLU A 24 8.87 6.32 8.59
C GLU A 24 7.35 6.39 8.39
N VAL A 25 6.65 5.27 8.64
CA VAL A 25 5.20 5.20 8.76
C VAL A 25 4.88 4.58 10.10
N LYS A 26 4.19 5.34 10.97
CA LYS A 26 3.87 4.94 12.33
C LYS A 26 2.62 4.05 12.37
N GLU A 27 2.42 3.37 13.48
CA GLU A 27 1.15 2.70 13.77
C GLU A 27 0.01 3.73 13.85
N GLY A 28 -1.13 3.39 13.28
CA GLY A 28 -2.27 4.31 13.19
C GLY A 28 -2.04 5.49 12.24
N GLU A 29 -1.12 5.36 11.27
CA GLU A 29 -0.81 6.41 10.30
C GLU A 29 -1.07 5.94 8.87
N ILE A 30 -1.62 6.82 8.04
CA ILE A 30 -1.65 6.69 6.59
C ILE A 30 -0.65 7.67 5.99
N PHE A 31 0.44 7.14 5.44
CA PHE A 31 1.44 7.88 4.69
C PHE A 31 1.23 7.69 3.19
N CYS A 32 0.98 8.78 2.46
CA CYS A 32 0.84 8.74 1.00
C CYS A 32 2.11 9.24 0.32
N LEU A 33 2.71 8.40 -0.53
CA LEU A 33 3.84 8.76 -1.37
C LEU A 33 3.33 9.19 -2.76
N LEU A 34 3.32 10.50 -3.00
CA LEU A 34 2.93 11.14 -4.26
C LEU A 34 4.10 11.19 -5.24
N GLY A 35 3.84 11.05 -6.52
CA GLY A 35 4.84 11.21 -7.57
C GLY A 35 4.37 10.72 -8.92
N ALA A 36 5.00 11.22 -9.98
CA ALA A 36 4.75 10.77 -11.34
C ALA A 36 5.15 9.29 -11.54
N ASN A 37 4.74 8.70 -12.66
CA ASN A 37 5.22 7.38 -13.06
C ASN A 37 6.75 7.43 -13.24
N GLY A 38 7.44 6.40 -12.75
CA GLY A 38 8.91 6.35 -12.75
C GLY A 38 9.59 7.15 -11.63
N ALA A 39 8.86 7.82 -10.74
CA ALA A 39 9.47 8.57 -9.64
C ALA A 39 10.20 7.72 -8.59
N GLY A 40 9.95 6.39 -8.54
CA GLY A 40 10.55 5.46 -7.57
C GLY A 40 9.56 4.84 -6.58
N LYS A 41 8.27 5.16 -6.65
CA LYS A 41 7.24 4.70 -5.70
C LYS A 41 7.15 3.16 -5.60
N THR A 42 6.97 2.48 -6.71
CA THR A 42 6.92 1.00 -6.76
C THR A 42 8.27 0.36 -6.39
N THR A 43 9.40 1.01 -6.73
CA THR A 43 10.72 0.56 -6.28
C THR A 43 10.83 0.57 -4.75
N THR A 44 10.29 1.61 -4.10
CA THR A 44 10.23 1.70 -2.64
C THR A 44 9.44 0.53 -2.05
N ILE A 45 8.25 0.24 -2.58
CA ILE A 45 7.42 -0.90 -2.15
C ILE A 45 8.18 -2.23 -2.35
N ASN A 46 8.82 -2.43 -3.50
CA ASN A 46 9.56 -3.65 -3.81
C ASN A 46 10.73 -3.91 -2.85
N LEU A 47 11.38 -2.86 -2.33
CA LEU A 47 12.42 -2.97 -1.31
C LEU A 47 11.84 -3.37 0.05
N PHE A 48 10.69 -2.85 0.45
CA PHE A 48 10.00 -3.29 1.67
C PHE A 48 9.52 -4.74 1.57
N LEU A 49 9.12 -5.20 0.39
CA LEU A 49 8.69 -6.58 0.17
C LEU A 49 9.88 -7.55 -0.06
N ASN A 50 11.10 -7.01 -0.15
CA ASN A 50 12.31 -7.75 -0.53
C ASN A 50 12.11 -8.53 -1.85
N PHE A 51 11.48 -7.87 -2.83
CA PHE A 51 11.48 -8.36 -4.21
C PHE A 51 12.76 -7.96 -4.94
N ILE A 52 13.43 -6.94 -4.45
CA ILE A 52 14.75 -6.46 -4.87
C ILE A 52 15.55 -6.04 -3.64
N ASP A 53 16.88 -6.15 -3.71
CA ASP A 53 17.77 -5.71 -2.65
C ASP A 53 18.15 -4.23 -2.79
N PRO A 54 18.33 -3.50 -1.68
CA PRO A 54 18.85 -2.15 -1.71
C PRO A 54 20.34 -2.14 -2.13
N THR A 55 20.76 -1.09 -2.83
CA THR A 55 22.18 -0.85 -3.12
C THR A 55 22.90 -0.29 -1.90
N LYS A 56 22.20 0.58 -1.13
CA LYS A 56 22.65 1.11 0.17
C LYS A 56 21.44 1.37 1.06
N GLY A 57 21.69 1.55 2.35
CA GLY A 57 20.65 1.79 3.33
C GLY A 57 19.85 0.53 3.65
N GLN A 58 18.67 0.70 4.20
CA GLN A 58 17.81 -0.42 4.61
C GLN A 58 16.33 -0.05 4.66
N ALA A 59 15.47 -1.04 4.39
CA ALA A 59 14.05 -0.99 4.65
C ALA A 59 13.76 -1.89 5.87
N LEU A 60 12.99 -1.36 6.84
CA LEU A 60 12.61 -2.07 8.05
C LEU A 60 11.10 -2.18 8.16
N ILE A 61 10.62 -3.33 8.63
CA ILE A 61 9.23 -3.58 9.03
C ILE A 61 9.25 -4.04 10.48
N ASN A 62 8.68 -3.25 11.39
CA ASN A 62 8.73 -3.50 12.84
C ASN A 62 10.18 -3.79 13.31
N ASP A 63 11.12 -2.92 12.93
CA ASP A 63 12.56 -3.00 13.21
C ASP A 63 13.30 -4.20 12.57
N ILE A 64 12.59 -5.03 11.79
CA ILE A 64 13.16 -6.17 11.08
C ILE A 64 13.65 -5.72 9.70
N ASN A 65 14.93 -5.91 9.41
CA ASN A 65 15.50 -5.58 8.11
C ASN A 65 15.02 -6.56 7.04
N THR A 66 14.32 -6.04 6.02
CA THR A 66 13.67 -6.86 4.99
C THR A 66 14.64 -7.67 4.13
N ALA A 67 15.87 -7.19 3.92
CA ALA A 67 16.90 -7.90 3.16
C ALA A 67 17.64 -8.94 4.00
N LYS A 68 17.72 -8.76 5.34
CA LYS A 68 18.43 -9.69 6.23
C LYS A 68 17.54 -10.82 6.73
N ASP A 69 16.28 -10.52 7.04
CA ASP A 69 15.31 -11.50 7.52
C ASP A 69 13.94 -11.32 6.83
N PRO A 70 13.87 -11.63 5.52
CA PRO A 70 12.66 -11.39 4.72
C PRO A 70 11.47 -12.25 5.17
N LEU A 71 11.71 -13.46 5.67
CA LEU A 71 10.62 -14.35 6.10
C LEU A 71 9.94 -13.82 7.35
N GLN A 72 10.71 -13.32 8.30
CA GLN A 72 10.16 -12.72 9.51
C GLN A 72 9.46 -11.38 9.19
N ALA A 73 10.07 -10.52 8.38
CA ALA A 73 9.47 -9.24 7.98
C ALA A 73 8.10 -9.43 7.28
N ARG A 74 7.98 -10.43 6.40
CA ARG A 74 6.75 -10.75 5.67
C ARG A 74 5.57 -11.14 6.56
N LYS A 75 5.79 -11.59 7.78
CA LYS A 75 4.71 -11.92 8.73
C LYS A 75 3.90 -10.67 9.11
N TYR A 76 4.52 -9.50 9.12
CA TYR A 76 3.95 -8.25 9.59
C TYR A 76 3.44 -7.33 8.49
N VAL A 77 3.54 -7.72 7.23
CA VAL A 77 3.15 -6.87 6.10
C VAL A 77 2.22 -7.58 5.14
N SER A 78 1.25 -6.85 4.63
CA SER A 78 0.44 -7.24 3.48
C SER A 78 0.58 -6.23 2.37
N TYR A 79 0.46 -6.72 1.13
CA TYR A 79 0.61 -5.92 -0.06
C TYR A 79 -0.63 -6.04 -0.96
N VAL A 80 -1.13 -4.90 -1.40
CA VAL A 80 -2.22 -4.81 -2.38
C VAL A 80 -1.70 -4.00 -3.57
N SER A 81 -1.51 -4.68 -4.68
CA SER A 81 -1.05 -4.06 -5.93
C SER A 81 -2.17 -3.30 -6.65
N GLU A 82 -1.81 -2.41 -7.58
CA GLU A 82 -2.76 -1.75 -8.47
C GLU A 82 -3.68 -2.75 -9.19
N ASN A 83 -3.12 -3.84 -9.66
CA ASN A 83 -3.85 -4.95 -10.28
C ASN A 83 -3.75 -6.17 -9.37
N VAL A 84 -4.75 -6.36 -8.51
CA VAL A 84 -4.80 -7.48 -7.57
C VAL A 84 -4.89 -8.80 -8.32
N MET A 85 -3.79 -9.56 -8.32
CA MET A 85 -3.64 -10.86 -8.98
C MET A 85 -3.94 -11.97 -7.98
N LEU A 86 -5.11 -12.55 -8.08
CA LEU A 86 -5.58 -13.67 -7.26
C LEU A 86 -6.02 -14.83 -8.18
N TYR A 87 -6.36 -15.97 -7.59
CA TYR A 87 -6.79 -17.14 -8.35
C TYR A 87 -8.17 -16.94 -8.96
N SER A 88 -8.24 -16.68 -10.26
CA SER A 88 -9.45 -16.29 -10.98
C SER A 88 -10.55 -17.35 -11.00
N ASN A 89 -10.18 -18.63 -10.90
CA ASN A 89 -11.12 -19.76 -10.87
C ASN A 89 -11.60 -20.12 -9.47
N PHE A 90 -10.96 -19.57 -8.42
CA PHE A 90 -11.40 -19.71 -7.03
C PHE A 90 -12.50 -18.71 -6.73
N THR A 91 -13.35 -19.03 -5.75
CA THR A 91 -14.29 -18.06 -5.18
C THR A 91 -13.54 -17.04 -4.29
N ALA A 92 -14.22 -15.98 -3.88
CA ALA A 92 -13.64 -15.01 -2.94
C ALA A 92 -13.23 -15.71 -1.64
N ARG A 93 -14.11 -16.49 -1.07
CA ARG A 93 -13.81 -17.28 0.14
C ARG A 93 -12.63 -18.23 -0.06
N GLN A 94 -12.57 -18.96 -1.18
CA GLN A 94 -11.45 -19.87 -1.47
C GLN A 94 -10.12 -19.13 -1.59
N ASN A 95 -10.12 -17.92 -2.16
CA ASN A 95 -8.91 -17.07 -2.17
C ASN A 95 -8.53 -16.68 -0.74
N LEU A 96 -9.47 -16.21 0.10
CA LEU A 96 -9.19 -15.88 1.50
C LEU A 96 -8.62 -17.10 2.25
N ASP A 97 -9.25 -18.25 2.17
CA ASP A 97 -8.78 -19.49 2.81
C ASP A 97 -7.36 -19.85 2.38
N TYR A 98 -7.08 -19.78 1.08
CA TYR A 98 -5.75 -20.07 0.55
C TYR A 98 -4.68 -19.12 1.11
N PHE A 99 -4.93 -17.80 1.08
CA PHE A 99 -3.95 -16.83 1.58
C PHE A 99 -3.87 -16.79 3.12
N ALA A 100 -4.95 -17.13 3.84
CA ALA A 100 -4.91 -17.32 5.29
C ALA A 100 -3.96 -18.47 5.66
N LYS A 101 -4.09 -19.61 5.02
CA LYS A 101 -3.23 -20.77 5.24
C LYS A 101 -1.76 -20.49 4.90
N LEU A 102 -1.49 -19.75 3.82
CA LEU A 102 -0.14 -19.26 3.53
C LEU A 102 0.41 -18.34 4.63
N GLY A 103 -0.46 -17.65 5.35
CA GLY A 103 -0.13 -16.82 6.51
C GLY A 103 -0.17 -17.57 7.85
N GLU A 104 -0.16 -18.90 7.83
CA GLU A 104 -0.20 -19.75 9.04
C GLU A 104 -1.49 -19.56 9.89
N LYS A 105 -2.61 -19.16 9.26
CA LYS A 105 -3.94 -19.01 9.88
C LYS A 105 -4.83 -20.20 9.47
N ASP A 106 -4.66 -21.35 10.10
CA ASP A 106 -5.31 -22.59 9.71
C ASP A 106 -6.68 -22.83 10.38
N ASN A 107 -7.04 -22.06 11.41
CA ASN A 107 -8.19 -22.32 12.28
C ASN A 107 -9.41 -21.43 11.99
N LEU A 108 -9.45 -20.76 10.82
CA LEU A 108 -10.56 -19.89 10.46
C LEU A 108 -11.73 -20.71 9.90
N THR A 109 -12.93 -20.37 10.36
CA THR A 109 -14.19 -20.98 9.89
C THR A 109 -14.68 -20.28 8.62
N LYS A 110 -15.70 -20.84 8.00
CA LYS A 110 -16.38 -20.22 6.86
C LYS A 110 -17.01 -18.87 7.24
N GLU A 111 -17.57 -18.80 8.43
CA GLU A 111 -18.19 -17.63 9.01
C GLU A 111 -17.17 -16.52 9.23
N ASP A 112 -15.97 -16.82 9.72
CA ASP A 112 -14.88 -15.84 9.87
C ASP A 112 -14.52 -15.19 8.53
N TYR A 113 -14.42 -15.96 7.46
CA TYR A 113 -14.18 -15.42 6.12
C TYR A 113 -15.32 -14.53 5.64
N TYR A 114 -16.56 -14.88 5.93
CA TYR A 114 -17.73 -14.09 5.55
C TYR A 114 -17.76 -12.76 6.30
N ASP A 115 -17.45 -12.77 7.59
CA ASP A 115 -17.38 -11.55 8.40
C ASP A 115 -16.28 -10.60 7.92
N VAL A 116 -15.11 -11.14 7.57
CA VAL A 116 -14.06 -10.32 6.97
C VAL A 116 -14.50 -9.74 5.61
N MET A 117 -15.15 -10.51 4.75
CA MET A 117 -15.65 -10.00 3.47
C MET A 117 -16.73 -8.93 3.63
N LYS A 118 -17.64 -9.09 4.60
CA LYS A 118 -18.61 -8.06 4.99
C LYS A 118 -17.92 -6.79 5.48
N SER A 119 -16.90 -6.95 6.31
CA SER A 119 -16.15 -5.82 6.88
C SER A 119 -15.50 -4.92 5.83
N VAL A 120 -15.13 -5.45 4.68
CA VAL A 120 -14.61 -4.68 3.54
C VAL A 120 -15.70 -4.28 2.54
N GLY A 121 -16.98 -4.48 2.88
CA GLY A 121 -18.12 -4.05 2.06
C GLY A 121 -18.31 -4.86 0.78
N LEU A 122 -17.91 -6.14 0.76
CA LEU A 122 -18.34 -7.08 -0.27
C LEU A 122 -19.77 -7.55 0.04
N GLN A 123 -20.61 -7.64 -1.00
CA GLN A 123 -21.97 -8.16 -0.86
C GLN A 123 -21.96 -9.69 -0.71
N GLU A 124 -22.95 -10.26 -0.02
CA GLU A 124 -22.98 -11.70 0.29
C GLU A 124 -22.96 -12.60 -0.97
N GLU A 125 -23.58 -12.13 -2.05
CA GLU A 125 -23.62 -12.84 -3.34
C GLU A 125 -22.20 -13.00 -3.95
N ALA A 126 -21.26 -12.13 -3.56
CA ALA A 126 -19.90 -12.19 -4.05
C ALA A 126 -19.03 -13.23 -3.31
N PHE A 127 -19.43 -13.70 -2.12
CA PHE A 127 -18.57 -14.54 -1.29
C PHE A 127 -18.19 -15.86 -1.94
N GLU A 128 -19.15 -16.50 -2.60
CA GLU A 128 -18.94 -17.73 -3.38
C GLU A 128 -18.89 -17.48 -4.89
N MET A 129 -18.80 -16.22 -5.33
CA MET A 129 -18.60 -15.86 -6.73
C MET A 129 -17.14 -16.10 -7.10
N LYS A 130 -16.90 -16.66 -8.29
CA LYS A 130 -15.54 -16.81 -8.85
C LYS A 130 -14.92 -15.45 -9.16
N LEU A 131 -13.65 -15.29 -8.85
CA LEU A 131 -12.95 -14.02 -8.97
C LEU A 131 -12.85 -13.47 -10.39
N LYS A 132 -12.95 -14.34 -11.42
CA LYS A 132 -13.01 -13.89 -12.82
C LYS A 132 -14.19 -12.94 -13.10
N ASN A 133 -15.25 -13.00 -12.29
CA ASN A 133 -16.44 -12.17 -12.39
C ASN A 133 -16.39 -10.91 -11.52
N PHE A 134 -15.29 -10.69 -10.79
CA PHE A 134 -15.11 -9.53 -9.91
C PHE A 134 -14.76 -8.28 -10.71
N SER A 135 -15.37 -7.14 -10.34
CA SER A 135 -14.89 -5.82 -10.76
C SER A 135 -13.50 -5.52 -10.15
N LYS A 136 -12.80 -4.50 -10.67
CA LYS A 136 -11.53 -4.05 -10.10
C LYS A 136 -11.70 -3.66 -8.62
N GLY A 137 -12.73 -2.91 -8.27
CA GLY A 137 -13.00 -2.50 -6.88
C GLY A 137 -13.29 -3.68 -5.95
N MET A 138 -14.02 -4.70 -6.41
CA MET A 138 -14.24 -5.92 -5.62
C MET A 138 -12.93 -6.67 -5.37
N ARG A 139 -12.02 -6.72 -6.35
CA ARG A 139 -10.70 -7.35 -6.18
C ARG A 139 -9.83 -6.57 -5.19
N GLN A 140 -9.86 -5.23 -5.23
CA GLN A 140 -9.15 -4.39 -4.27
C GLN A 140 -9.66 -4.64 -2.83
N LYS A 141 -10.98 -4.68 -2.63
CA LYS A 141 -11.60 -5.02 -1.34
C LYS A 141 -11.17 -6.41 -0.87
N LEU A 142 -11.13 -7.40 -1.76
CA LEU A 142 -10.66 -8.75 -1.40
C LEU A 142 -9.17 -8.77 -1.05
N GLY A 143 -8.34 -7.96 -1.70
CA GLY A 143 -6.94 -7.77 -1.32
C GLY A 143 -6.77 -7.24 0.11
N ILE A 144 -7.60 -6.27 0.50
CA ILE A 144 -7.64 -5.80 1.90
C ILE A 144 -8.18 -6.87 2.85
N ALA A 145 -9.22 -7.63 2.44
CA ALA A 145 -9.72 -8.74 3.25
C ALA A 145 -8.62 -9.78 3.57
N ILE A 146 -7.74 -10.06 2.61
CA ILE A 146 -6.56 -10.92 2.82
C ILE A 146 -5.61 -10.28 3.86
N ALA A 147 -5.38 -8.96 3.80
CA ALA A 147 -4.53 -8.26 4.76
C ALA A 147 -5.10 -8.34 6.19
N ILE A 148 -6.42 -8.18 6.33
CA ILE A 148 -7.14 -8.32 7.62
C ILE A 148 -7.03 -9.75 8.13
N THR A 149 -7.31 -10.75 7.28
CA THR A 149 -7.25 -12.17 7.64
C THR A 149 -5.86 -12.59 8.10
N LYS A 150 -4.82 -12.06 7.47
CA LYS A 150 -3.42 -12.29 7.86
C LYS A 150 -3.05 -11.60 9.17
N ASP A 151 -3.85 -10.65 9.63
CA ASP A 151 -3.58 -9.76 10.77
C ASP A 151 -2.27 -8.97 10.61
N ALA A 152 -1.99 -8.53 9.40
CA ALA A 152 -0.82 -7.71 9.12
C ALA A 152 -0.90 -6.36 9.86
N THR A 153 0.19 -5.98 10.54
CA THR A 153 0.29 -4.68 11.22
C THR A 153 0.65 -3.55 10.27
N ASN A 154 1.23 -3.88 9.12
CA ASN A 154 1.62 -2.92 8.09
C ASN A 154 0.96 -3.29 6.75
N ILE A 155 0.45 -2.30 6.04
CA ILE A 155 -0.22 -2.49 4.75
C ILE A 155 0.45 -1.60 3.70
N LEU A 156 0.98 -2.22 2.65
CA LEU A 156 1.56 -1.53 1.49
C LEU A 156 0.56 -1.56 0.34
N LEU A 157 0.26 -0.40 -0.22
CA LEU A 157 -0.72 -0.21 -1.29
C LEU A 157 -0.04 0.49 -2.48
N ASP A 158 -0.05 -0.16 -3.64
CA ASP A 158 0.48 0.44 -4.87
C ASP A 158 -0.67 0.88 -5.78
N GLU A 159 -0.89 2.19 -5.90
CA GLU A 159 -1.96 2.81 -6.71
C GLU A 159 -3.36 2.16 -6.50
N PRO A 160 -3.80 1.90 -5.27
CA PRO A 160 -4.92 0.99 -4.99
C PRO A 160 -6.27 1.51 -5.50
N THR A 161 -6.37 2.81 -5.77
CA THR A 161 -7.60 3.45 -6.23
C THR A 161 -7.56 3.81 -7.72
N SER A 162 -6.47 3.49 -8.42
CA SER A 162 -6.33 3.71 -9.86
C SER A 162 -7.42 2.97 -10.63
N GLY A 163 -8.12 3.66 -11.54
CA GLY A 163 -9.17 3.08 -12.37
C GLY A 163 -10.43 2.63 -11.62
N LEU A 164 -10.60 2.98 -10.34
CA LEU A 164 -11.86 2.81 -9.64
C LEU A 164 -12.80 3.97 -9.96
N ASP A 165 -14.10 3.68 -10.06
CA ASP A 165 -15.11 4.73 -10.08
C ASP A 165 -15.13 5.51 -8.76
N PRO A 166 -15.69 6.74 -8.72
CA PRO A 166 -15.66 7.58 -7.51
C PRO A 166 -16.28 6.93 -6.28
N LYS A 167 -17.35 6.14 -6.44
CA LYS A 167 -18.03 5.46 -5.34
C LYS A 167 -17.14 4.34 -4.77
N ALA A 168 -16.62 3.46 -5.61
CA ALA A 168 -15.74 2.37 -5.19
C ALA A 168 -14.46 2.91 -4.52
N ALA A 169 -13.91 4.01 -5.01
CA ALA A 169 -12.77 4.66 -4.41
C ALA A 169 -13.07 5.24 -3.03
N ALA A 170 -14.22 5.92 -2.85
CA ALA A 170 -14.64 6.44 -1.55
C ALA A 170 -14.87 5.30 -0.53
N GLU A 171 -15.51 4.21 -0.95
CA GLU A 171 -15.69 3.03 -0.10
C GLU A 171 -14.34 2.43 0.32
N PHE A 172 -13.38 2.33 -0.61
CA PHE A 172 -12.03 1.83 -0.33
C PHE A 172 -11.28 2.73 0.67
N ILE A 173 -11.36 4.05 0.51
CA ILE A 173 -10.78 5.04 1.44
C ILE A 173 -11.38 4.88 2.85
N ASN A 174 -12.68 4.67 2.97
CA ASN A 174 -13.33 4.45 4.27
C ASN A 174 -12.82 3.16 4.97
N ILE A 175 -12.52 2.10 4.20
CA ILE A 175 -11.91 0.89 4.74
C ILE A 175 -10.51 1.20 5.30
N LEU A 176 -9.69 1.95 4.58
CA LEU A 176 -8.35 2.33 5.04
C LEU A 176 -8.39 3.21 6.29
N ALA A 177 -9.34 4.16 6.36
CA ALA A 177 -9.54 5.00 7.55
C ALA A 177 -9.82 4.16 8.80
N ARG A 178 -10.71 3.15 8.69
CA ARG A 178 -10.99 2.23 9.78
C ARG A 178 -9.76 1.41 10.19
N LEU A 179 -9.02 0.85 9.23
CA LEU A 179 -7.81 0.07 9.52
C LEU A 179 -6.72 0.91 10.22
N LYS A 180 -6.63 2.19 9.87
CA LYS A 180 -5.80 3.15 10.59
C LYS A 180 -6.26 3.31 12.05
N GLU A 181 -7.55 3.47 12.30
CA GLU A 181 -8.12 3.56 13.66
C GLU A 181 -7.86 2.28 14.47
N GLU A 182 -7.78 1.12 13.80
CA GLU A 182 -7.37 -0.16 14.37
C GLU A 182 -5.85 -0.26 14.62
N GLY A 183 -5.09 0.82 14.40
CA GLY A 183 -3.64 0.89 14.66
C GLY A 183 -2.75 0.38 13.52
N LYS A 184 -3.29 0.04 12.35
CA LYS A 184 -2.46 -0.42 11.22
C LYS A 184 -1.61 0.74 10.67
N ALA A 185 -0.35 0.46 10.34
CA ALA A 185 0.51 1.38 9.59
C ALA A 185 0.27 1.20 8.09
N ILE A 186 -0.17 2.25 7.40
CA ILE A 186 -0.57 2.17 5.99
C ILE A 186 0.33 3.06 5.14
N PHE A 187 1.06 2.44 4.22
CA PHE A 187 1.81 3.14 3.17
C PHE A 187 1.07 3.01 1.85
N MET A 188 0.76 4.11 1.21
CA MET A 188 0.07 4.14 -0.08
C MET A 188 0.87 4.94 -1.10
N SER A 189 1.26 4.33 -2.22
CA SER A 189 1.74 5.07 -3.40
C SER A 189 0.54 5.57 -4.21
N THR A 190 0.62 6.79 -4.72
CA THR A 190 -0.38 7.31 -5.65
C THR A 190 0.15 8.49 -6.46
N HIS A 191 -0.46 8.75 -7.62
CA HIS A 191 -0.31 9.99 -8.39
C HIS A 191 -1.55 10.90 -8.24
N ASP A 192 -2.59 10.44 -7.55
CA ASP A 192 -3.85 11.18 -7.33
C ASP A 192 -3.76 12.01 -6.05
N ILE A 193 -3.50 13.31 -6.21
CA ILE A 193 -3.37 14.28 -5.12
C ILE A 193 -4.66 14.39 -4.31
N PHE A 194 -5.82 14.40 -4.98
CA PHE A 194 -7.11 14.58 -4.32
C PHE A 194 -7.40 13.42 -3.36
N ARG A 195 -7.06 12.21 -3.77
CA ARG A 195 -7.22 11.02 -2.92
C ARG A 195 -6.23 11.01 -1.77
N ALA A 196 -4.95 11.35 -2.02
CA ALA A 196 -3.96 11.50 -0.96
C ALA A 196 -4.41 12.53 0.08
N ARG A 197 -4.86 13.73 -0.36
CA ARG A 197 -5.38 14.80 0.51
C ARG A 197 -6.57 14.36 1.36
N ALA A 198 -7.43 13.50 0.82
CA ALA A 198 -8.62 13.04 1.52
C ALA A 198 -8.31 12.11 2.71
N ILE A 199 -7.24 11.32 2.64
CA ILE A 199 -7.00 10.24 3.61
C ILE A 199 -5.68 10.33 4.37
N ALA A 200 -4.63 10.93 3.79
CA ALA A 200 -3.30 10.92 4.37
C ALA A 200 -3.22 11.72 5.68
N ASP A 201 -2.45 11.20 6.64
CA ASP A 201 -1.96 11.94 7.80
C ASP A 201 -0.67 12.68 7.46
N ARG A 202 0.15 12.06 6.61
CA ARG A 202 1.34 12.69 6.02
C ARG A 202 1.45 12.34 4.54
N VAL A 203 1.99 13.28 3.79
CA VAL A 203 2.32 13.09 2.37
C VAL A 203 3.80 13.28 2.14
N GLY A 204 4.39 12.45 1.28
CA GLY A 204 5.71 12.66 0.73
C GLY A 204 5.61 12.88 -0.78
N ILE A 205 6.35 13.81 -1.34
CA ILE A 205 6.48 13.97 -2.80
C ILE A 205 7.79 13.35 -3.25
N MET A 206 7.68 12.40 -4.17
CA MET A 206 8.82 11.72 -4.77
C MET A 206 9.05 12.19 -6.21
N LYS A 207 10.28 12.54 -6.53
CA LYS A 207 10.73 12.99 -7.86
C LYS A 207 12.10 12.41 -8.17
N GLN A 208 12.23 11.70 -9.30
CA GLN A 208 13.51 11.15 -9.77
C GLN A 208 14.27 10.37 -8.69
N GLY A 209 13.57 9.52 -7.94
CA GLY A 209 14.16 8.68 -6.90
C GLY A 209 14.41 9.39 -5.56
N ARG A 210 14.11 10.67 -5.42
CA ARG A 210 14.31 11.44 -4.19
C ARG A 210 12.99 11.80 -3.54
N LEU A 211 12.96 11.75 -2.22
CA LEU A 211 11.88 12.32 -1.43
C LEU A 211 12.15 13.81 -1.27
N VAL A 212 11.51 14.63 -2.10
CA VAL A 212 11.79 16.08 -2.18
C VAL A 212 11.02 16.90 -1.17
N MET A 213 9.94 16.35 -0.62
CA MET A 213 9.11 17.01 0.40
C MET A 213 8.40 15.99 1.27
N MET A 214 8.18 16.32 2.54
CA MET A 214 7.18 15.69 3.42
C MET A 214 6.36 16.79 4.12
N ARG A 215 5.05 16.54 4.30
CA ARG A 215 4.12 17.42 5.03
C ARG A 215 3.15 16.60 5.85
N THR A 216 2.82 17.11 7.02
CA THR A 216 1.71 16.61 7.84
C THR A 216 0.37 17.07 7.26
N LYS A 217 -0.72 16.52 7.76
CA LYS A 217 -2.07 16.86 7.33
C LYS A 217 -2.38 18.34 7.54
N GLU A 218 -1.99 18.89 8.68
CA GLU A 218 -2.17 20.30 9.02
C GLU A 218 -1.44 21.18 8.01
N GLU A 219 -0.16 20.91 7.75
CA GLU A 219 0.68 21.68 6.83
C GLU A 219 0.11 21.66 5.40
N PHE A 220 -0.22 20.52 4.83
CA PHE A 220 -0.70 20.46 3.46
C PHE A 220 -2.14 20.95 3.27
N LEU A 221 -2.95 21.00 4.32
CA LEU A 221 -4.28 21.64 4.26
C LEU A 221 -4.17 23.17 4.23
N GLU A 222 -3.19 23.73 4.94
CA GLU A 222 -2.93 25.18 4.96
C GLU A 222 -2.24 25.66 3.67
N GLU A 223 -1.25 24.93 3.17
CA GLU A 223 -0.39 25.35 2.06
C GLU A 223 -0.95 25.05 0.66
N ASN A 224 -2.09 24.38 0.49
CA ASN A 224 -2.64 23.90 -0.78
C ASN A 224 -1.72 22.86 -1.47
N LEU A 225 -1.95 21.58 -1.16
CA LEU A 225 -1.16 20.43 -1.65
C LEU A 225 -1.02 20.40 -3.18
N GLU A 226 -2.08 20.79 -3.92
CA GLU A 226 -2.07 20.80 -5.38
C GLU A 226 -1.06 21.78 -5.94
N LYS A 227 -0.99 22.98 -5.35
CA LYS A 227 -0.02 24.00 -5.75
C LYS A 227 1.40 23.52 -5.47
N ILE A 228 1.65 23.02 -4.26
CA ILE A 228 2.96 22.49 -3.86
C ILE A 228 3.41 21.39 -4.84
N TYR A 229 2.52 20.43 -5.13
CA TYR A 229 2.84 19.34 -6.05
C TYR A 229 3.20 19.86 -7.45
N LEU A 230 2.43 20.81 -7.98
CA LEU A 230 2.69 21.42 -9.29
C LEU A 230 4.01 22.15 -9.33
N ASP A 231 4.34 22.94 -8.29
CA ASP A 231 5.60 23.67 -8.19
C ASP A 231 6.80 22.68 -8.24
N TYR A 232 6.77 21.62 -7.44
CA TYR A 232 7.80 20.58 -7.47
C TYR A 232 7.88 19.80 -8.79
N MET A 233 6.76 19.62 -9.50
CA MET A 233 6.78 18.95 -10.80
C MET A 233 7.28 19.85 -11.92
N GLN A 234 6.97 21.17 -11.92
CA GLN A 234 7.38 22.14 -12.93
C GLN A 234 8.87 22.48 -12.90
N GLU A 235 9.50 22.54 -11.73
CA GLU A 235 10.96 22.73 -11.60
C GLU A 235 11.82 21.65 -12.29
N ALA A 236 11.19 20.61 -12.87
CA ALA A 236 11.87 19.59 -13.66
C ALA A 236 11.99 19.93 -15.16
N LEU A 237 11.36 21.00 -15.63
CA LEU A 237 11.34 21.42 -17.04
C LEU A 237 12.28 22.60 -17.34
N ALA A 238 12.98 23.10 -16.32
CA ALA A 238 14.03 24.11 -16.43
C ALA A 238 15.42 23.47 -16.23
#